data_006027c355d9d734d9c46ea4bc6d3484
#
_entry.id   006027c355d9d734d9c46ea4bc6d3484
#
_cell.length_a   1.000
_cell.length_b   1.000
_cell.length_c   1.000
_cell.angle_alpha   90.00
_cell.angle_beta   90.00
_cell.angle_gamma   90.00
#
_symmetry.space_group_name_H-M   'P 1'
#
loop_
_entity.id
_entity.type
_entity.pdbx_description
1 polymer ?
#
loop_
_entity_poly.entity_id
_entity_poly.type
_entity_poly.pdbx_seq_one_letter_code
_entity_poly.pdbx_strand_id
1 'polypeptide(L)'
;MTLIGRKTIPVLMMTVLLASVGQAATKTEPAIRPNLADVKARTPEFIAWSKTIRLTPMQEKTKLEALGSIPAPCCKEYSIATCCCPCNLAKTVWGLANHAVARLGYDAAQTKALVLEWIRVTNKAGYSGNACNRGGCSRPFAANGCGGMKENDVVF
;
A
#
# COMPACT_ATOMS: atom_id res chain seq x y z
N MET A 1 61.34 55.08 19.00
CA MET A 1 61.66 53.66 18.68
C MET A 1 60.73 52.78 19.45
N THR A 2 59.68 52.31 18.83
CA THR A 2 58.64 51.50 19.48
C THR A 2 58.47 50.20 18.69
N LEU A 3 58.88 49.10 19.26
CA LEU A 3 58.82 47.74 18.69
C LEU A 3 57.41 47.16 18.84
N ILE A 4 56.76 46.92 17.71
CA ILE A 4 55.43 46.28 17.66
C ILE A 4 55.62 44.78 17.66
N GLY A 5 55.24 44.10 18.77
CA GLY A 5 55.25 42.65 18.90
C GLY A 5 54.14 42.00 18.10
N ARG A 6 54.49 41.16 17.12
CA ARG A 6 53.59 40.30 16.40
C ARG A 6 53.20 39.10 17.29
N LYS A 7 51.92 39.08 17.71
CA LYS A 7 51.35 37.90 18.34
C LYS A 7 50.91 36.91 17.25
N THR A 8 51.57 35.76 17.17
CA THR A 8 51.14 34.62 16.33
C THR A 8 50.02 33.86 17.05
N ILE A 9 48.88 33.77 16.41
CA ILE A 9 47.73 32.97 16.86
C ILE A 9 47.92 31.57 16.28
N PRO A 10 47.91 30.48 17.07
CA PRO A 10 47.93 29.12 16.55
C PRO A 10 46.56 28.78 15.95
N VAL A 11 46.55 28.43 14.66
CA VAL A 11 45.39 27.87 13.99
C VAL A 11 45.18 26.44 14.48
N LEU A 12 44.17 26.24 15.29
CA LEU A 12 43.75 24.93 15.76
C LEU A 12 43.02 24.23 14.59
N MET A 13 43.70 23.28 13.95
CA MET A 13 43.16 22.42 12.91
C MET A 13 42.16 21.44 13.55
N MET A 14 40.86 21.74 13.46
CA MET A 14 39.78 20.88 13.90
C MET A 14 39.54 19.82 12.80
N THR A 15 40.10 18.64 12.98
CA THR A 15 39.84 17.48 12.11
C THR A 15 38.42 16.99 12.35
N VAL A 16 37.51 17.27 11.40
CA VAL A 16 36.17 16.71 11.37
C VAL A 16 36.24 15.27 10.88
N LEU A 17 36.11 14.31 11.77
CA LEU A 17 35.87 12.90 11.42
C LEU A 17 34.49 12.77 10.86
N LEU A 18 34.37 12.68 9.53
CA LEU A 18 33.14 12.25 8.85
C LEU A 18 32.96 10.74 9.11
N ALA A 19 32.14 10.41 10.10
CA ALA A 19 31.65 9.06 10.27
C ALA A 19 30.69 8.76 9.11
N SER A 20 31.16 8.02 8.11
CA SER A 20 30.32 7.44 7.05
C SER A 20 29.41 6.40 7.69
N VAL A 21 28.16 6.77 7.94
CA VAL A 21 27.08 5.84 8.26
C VAL A 21 26.82 5.00 7.01
N GLY A 22 27.43 3.81 6.98
CA GLY A 22 27.17 2.81 5.95
C GLY A 22 25.70 2.41 6.01
N GLN A 23 24.88 2.95 5.10
CA GLN A 23 23.54 2.42 4.86
C GLN A 23 23.71 1.01 4.32
N ALA A 24 23.39 0.01 5.15
CA ALA A 24 23.22 -1.35 4.72
C ALA A 24 22.06 -1.36 3.70
N ALA A 25 22.40 -1.40 2.42
CA ALA A 25 21.44 -1.66 1.36
C ALA A 25 20.87 -3.06 1.60
N THR A 26 19.69 -3.13 2.20
CA THR A 26 18.90 -4.37 2.24
C THR A 26 18.67 -4.76 0.79
N LYS A 27 19.25 -5.89 0.41
CA LYS A 27 19.08 -6.53 -0.89
C LYS A 27 17.58 -6.79 -1.05
N THR A 28 16.86 -5.84 -1.66
CA THR A 28 15.43 -6.00 -1.97
C THR A 28 15.37 -7.01 -3.11
N GLU A 29 14.89 -8.19 -2.81
CA GLU A 29 14.56 -9.20 -3.81
C GLU A 29 13.66 -8.55 -4.88
N PRO A 30 13.87 -8.82 -6.19
CA PRO A 30 13.09 -8.19 -7.25
C PRO A 30 11.60 -8.46 -7.00
N ALA A 31 10.84 -7.40 -6.81
CA ALA A 31 9.43 -7.52 -6.50
C ALA A 31 8.69 -8.04 -7.74
N ILE A 32 8.18 -9.27 -7.65
CA ILE A 32 7.44 -9.93 -8.71
C ILE A 32 5.97 -9.52 -8.61
N ARG A 33 5.37 -9.18 -9.75
CA ARG A 33 3.93 -8.93 -9.83
C ARG A 33 3.18 -10.16 -9.34
N PRO A 34 2.24 -10.03 -8.37
CA PRO A 34 1.54 -11.17 -7.81
C PRO A 34 0.63 -11.83 -8.85
N ASN A 35 0.58 -13.16 -8.83
CA ASN A 35 -0.41 -13.91 -9.58
C ASN A 35 -1.78 -13.75 -8.89
N LEU A 36 -2.77 -13.20 -9.59
CA LEU A 36 -4.10 -12.94 -9.06
C LEU A 36 -5.08 -14.10 -9.24
N ALA A 37 -4.72 -15.16 -9.94
CA ALA A 37 -5.65 -16.22 -10.34
C ALA A 37 -6.20 -17.03 -9.15
N ASP A 38 -5.41 -17.21 -8.09
CA ASP A 38 -5.82 -17.96 -6.91
C ASP A 38 -6.32 -17.02 -5.80
N VAL A 39 -7.61 -16.73 -5.82
CA VAL A 39 -8.25 -15.84 -4.84
C VAL A 39 -8.08 -16.34 -3.41
N LYS A 40 -8.21 -17.65 -3.18
CA LYS A 40 -8.12 -18.22 -1.82
C LYS A 40 -6.71 -18.09 -1.24
N ALA A 41 -5.68 -18.42 -2.01
CA ALA A 41 -4.30 -18.31 -1.57
C ALA A 41 -3.85 -16.84 -1.42
N ARG A 42 -4.30 -15.93 -2.29
CA ARG A 42 -3.87 -14.54 -2.31
C ARG A 42 -4.58 -13.64 -1.29
N THR A 43 -5.81 -13.95 -0.94
CA THR A 43 -6.57 -13.14 0.02
C THR A 43 -5.84 -12.93 1.35
N PRO A 44 -5.40 -13.97 2.08
CA PRO A 44 -4.68 -13.77 3.34
C PRO A 44 -3.36 -13.03 3.16
N GLU A 45 -2.65 -13.25 2.08
CA GLU A 45 -1.41 -12.55 1.75
C GLU A 45 -1.66 -11.04 1.57
N PHE A 46 -2.66 -10.67 0.78
CA PHE A 46 -2.98 -9.26 0.53
C PHE A 46 -3.50 -8.56 1.80
N ILE A 47 -4.29 -9.25 2.63
CA ILE A 47 -4.69 -8.75 3.94
C ILE A 47 -3.46 -8.50 4.82
N ALA A 48 -2.49 -9.42 4.84
CA ALA A 48 -1.25 -9.22 5.58
C ALA A 48 -0.46 -8.00 5.07
N TRP A 49 -0.35 -7.79 3.77
CA TRP A 49 0.31 -6.63 3.19
C TRP A 49 -0.33 -5.30 3.59
N SER A 50 -1.66 -5.26 3.77
CA SER A 50 -2.34 -4.05 4.23
C SER A 50 -1.87 -3.59 5.62
N LYS A 51 -1.37 -4.50 6.43
CA LYS A 51 -0.90 -4.26 7.80
C LYS A 51 0.61 -4.08 7.90
N THR A 52 1.36 -4.79 7.06
CA THR A 52 2.82 -4.91 7.20
C THR A 52 3.60 -3.97 6.30
N ILE A 53 3.06 -3.62 5.12
CA ILE A 53 3.72 -2.70 4.21
C ILE A 53 3.40 -1.26 4.61
N ARG A 54 4.44 -0.55 5.07
CA ARG A 54 4.35 0.88 5.37
C ARG A 54 4.72 1.69 4.13
N LEU A 55 3.93 2.71 3.86
CA LEU A 55 4.14 3.63 2.74
C LEU A 55 4.79 4.92 3.22
N THR A 56 5.63 5.51 2.38
CA THR A 56 6.07 6.90 2.55
C THR A 56 4.91 7.84 2.24
N PRO A 57 4.95 9.13 2.65
CA PRO A 57 3.89 10.09 2.32
C PRO A 57 3.61 10.22 0.81
N MET A 58 4.66 10.13 -0.03
CA MET A 58 4.51 10.17 -1.48
C MET A 58 3.80 8.91 -2.01
N GLN A 59 4.17 7.75 -1.50
CA GLN A 59 3.55 6.48 -1.87
C GLN A 59 2.09 6.42 -1.42
N GLU A 60 1.76 6.95 -0.23
CA GLU A 60 0.38 7.04 0.22
C GLU A 60 -0.46 7.95 -0.70
N LYS A 61 0.10 9.08 -1.15
CA LYS A 61 -0.55 9.94 -2.14
C LYS A 61 -0.85 9.19 -3.44
N THR A 62 0.12 8.45 -3.99
CA THR A 62 -0.05 7.62 -5.19
C THR A 62 -1.16 6.59 -5.02
N LYS A 63 -1.18 5.89 -3.88
CA LYS A 63 -2.24 4.94 -3.54
C LYS A 63 -3.61 5.59 -3.46
N LEU A 64 -3.73 6.72 -2.76
CA LEU A 64 -4.99 7.45 -2.63
C LEU A 64 -5.50 7.94 -3.98
N GLU A 65 -4.62 8.41 -4.86
CA GLU A 65 -4.97 8.79 -6.23
C GLU A 65 -5.49 7.59 -7.03
N ALA A 66 -4.82 6.46 -6.96
CA ALA A 66 -5.23 5.22 -7.63
C ALA A 66 -6.62 4.75 -7.16
N LEU A 67 -6.79 4.62 -5.85
CA LEU A 67 -7.98 4.02 -5.24
C LEU A 67 -9.15 5.00 -5.14
N GLY A 68 -8.90 6.30 -5.02
CA GLY A 68 -9.91 7.34 -4.92
C GLY A 68 -10.82 7.42 -6.14
N SER A 69 -10.33 7.02 -7.30
CA SER A 69 -11.07 6.97 -8.56
C SER A 69 -11.84 5.65 -8.79
N ILE A 70 -11.76 4.69 -7.87
CA ILE A 70 -12.47 3.41 -7.95
C ILE A 70 -13.63 3.46 -6.96
N PRO A 71 -14.90 3.35 -7.41
CA PRO A 71 -16.03 3.20 -6.50
C PRO A 71 -15.88 1.94 -5.65
N ALA A 72 -16.27 2.01 -4.38
CA ALA A 72 -16.30 0.81 -3.55
C ALA A 72 -17.29 -0.18 -4.14
N PRO A 73 -16.90 -1.45 -4.39
CA PRO A 73 -17.77 -2.41 -5.07
C PRO A 73 -19.09 -2.68 -4.34
N CYS A 74 -19.07 -2.55 -3.02
CA CYS A 74 -20.24 -2.81 -2.17
C CYS A 74 -21.00 -1.55 -1.75
N CYS A 75 -20.48 -0.33 -2.05
CA CYS A 75 -21.08 0.92 -1.61
C CYS A 75 -20.80 2.03 -2.61
N LYS A 76 -21.83 2.59 -3.22
CA LYS A 76 -21.69 3.64 -4.25
C LYS A 76 -21.28 5.01 -3.70
N GLU A 77 -21.47 5.25 -2.41
CA GLU A 77 -21.24 6.55 -1.79
C GLU A 77 -19.77 6.81 -1.48
N TYR A 78 -18.95 5.76 -1.50
CA TYR A 78 -17.52 5.83 -1.13
C TYR A 78 -16.64 5.30 -2.24
N SER A 79 -15.40 5.80 -2.29
CA SER A 79 -14.35 5.15 -3.05
C SER A 79 -13.79 3.95 -2.27
N ILE A 80 -13.11 3.04 -2.97
CA ILE A 80 -12.44 1.91 -2.32
C ILE A 80 -11.28 2.38 -1.41
N ALA A 81 -10.76 3.59 -1.63
CA ALA A 81 -9.74 4.20 -0.76
C ALA A 81 -10.27 4.49 0.64
N THR A 82 -11.52 4.94 0.73
CA THR A 82 -12.17 5.41 1.96
C THR A 82 -13.40 4.58 2.33
N CYS A 83 -13.40 3.31 1.93
CA CYS A 83 -14.51 2.40 2.23
C CYS A 83 -14.85 2.44 3.72
N CYS A 84 -16.12 2.69 4.05
CA CYS A 84 -16.59 2.85 5.43
C CYS A 84 -16.41 1.59 6.29
N CYS A 85 -16.30 0.42 5.65
CA CYS A 85 -16.16 -0.87 6.31
C CYS A 85 -14.81 -1.50 5.95
N PRO A 86 -13.93 -1.81 6.93
CA PRO A 86 -12.70 -2.53 6.67
C PRO A 86 -12.97 -4.02 6.45
N CYS A 87 -13.79 -4.35 5.43
CA CYS A 87 -14.12 -5.71 5.05
C CYS A 87 -12.92 -6.40 4.36
N ASN A 88 -12.98 -7.71 4.19
CA ASN A 88 -11.89 -8.46 3.61
C ASN A 88 -11.57 -8.03 2.17
N LEU A 89 -12.57 -7.68 1.36
CA LEU A 89 -12.32 -7.12 0.03
C LEU A 89 -11.54 -5.80 0.09
N ALA A 90 -11.94 -4.86 0.96
CA ALA A 90 -11.24 -3.60 1.11
C ALA A 90 -9.79 -3.81 1.59
N LYS A 91 -9.58 -4.69 2.58
CA LYS A 91 -8.23 -5.01 3.08
C LYS A 91 -7.33 -5.62 2.00
N THR A 92 -7.86 -6.53 1.17
CA THR A 92 -7.08 -7.10 0.05
C THR A 92 -6.70 -6.05 -0.96
N VAL A 93 -7.60 -5.14 -1.31
CA VAL A 93 -7.34 -4.02 -2.23
C VAL A 93 -6.28 -3.09 -1.66
N TRP A 94 -6.38 -2.72 -0.39
CA TRP A 94 -5.40 -1.85 0.26
C TRP A 94 -4.02 -2.49 0.32
N GLY A 95 -3.94 -3.78 0.66
CA GLY A 95 -2.68 -4.51 0.71
C GLY A 95 -2.03 -4.66 -0.66
N LEU A 96 -2.82 -5.02 -1.67
CA LEU A 96 -2.35 -5.10 -3.05
C LEU A 96 -1.83 -3.76 -3.57
N ALA A 97 -2.55 -2.66 -3.27
CA ALA A 97 -2.10 -1.31 -3.62
C ALA A 97 -0.82 -0.91 -2.87
N ASN A 98 -0.71 -1.25 -1.56
CA ASN A 98 0.53 -1.03 -0.81
C ASN A 98 1.72 -1.75 -1.46
N HIS A 99 1.54 -3.02 -1.85
CA HIS A 99 2.57 -3.80 -2.54
C HIS A 99 2.93 -3.20 -3.90
N ALA A 100 1.93 -2.83 -4.70
CA ALA A 100 2.13 -2.23 -6.02
C ALA A 100 2.99 -0.97 -5.93
N VAL A 101 2.65 -0.05 -5.05
CA VAL A 101 3.36 1.23 -4.91
C VAL A 101 4.72 1.06 -4.24
N ALA A 102 4.80 0.28 -3.13
CA ALA A 102 6.02 0.20 -2.32
C ALA A 102 7.06 -0.78 -2.86
N ARG A 103 6.64 -1.86 -3.54
CA ARG A 103 7.52 -2.95 -3.97
C ARG A 103 7.71 -2.99 -5.48
N LEU A 104 6.63 -2.76 -6.24
CA LEU A 104 6.69 -2.76 -7.71
C LEU A 104 7.05 -1.37 -8.27
N GLY A 105 6.96 -0.31 -7.47
CA GLY A 105 7.19 1.06 -7.93
C GLY A 105 6.11 1.56 -8.90
N TYR A 106 4.90 1.00 -8.84
CA TYR A 106 3.82 1.37 -9.73
C TYR A 106 3.32 2.79 -9.45
N ASP A 107 2.99 3.50 -10.51
CA ASP A 107 2.26 4.76 -10.44
C ASP A 107 0.76 4.54 -10.14
N ALA A 108 0.00 5.64 -10.05
CA ALA A 108 -1.42 5.58 -9.74
C ALA A 108 -2.23 4.81 -10.81
N ALA A 109 -1.90 4.97 -12.09
CA ALA A 109 -2.60 4.30 -13.19
C ALA A 109 -2.34 2.79 -13.20
N GLN A 110 -1.08 2.39 -13.02
CA GLN A 110 -0.68 0.99 -12.94
C GLN A 110 -1.27 0.31 -11.69
N THR A 111 -1.23 0.98 -10.55
CA THR A 111 -1.84 0.51 -9.30
C THR A 111 -3.34 0.31 -9.45
N LYS A 112 -4.04 1.29 -10.04
CA LYS A 112 -5.47 1.21 -10.34
C LYS A 112 -5.79 0.01 -11.24
N ALA A 113 -5.03 -0.20 -12.31
CA ALA A 113 -5.23 -1.31 -13.23
C ALA A 113 -5.11 -2.67 -12.53
N LEU A 114 -4.07 -2.85 -11.70
CA LEU A 114 -3.86 -4.07 -10.94
C LEU A 114 -5.00 -4.34 -9.93
N VAL A 115 -5.46 -3.30 -9.24
CA VAL A 115 -6.57 -3.40 -8.28
C VAL A 115 -7.89 -3.75 -8.97
N LEU A 116 -8.19 -3.12 -10.10
CA LEU A 116 -9.40 -3.44 -10.89
C LEU A 116 -9.38 -4.88 -11.39
N GLU A 117 -8.22 -5.38 -11.80
CA GLU A 117 -8.07 -6.79 -12.17
C GLU A 117 -8.37 -7.71 -10.98
N TRP A 118 -7.85 -7.41 -9.78
CA TRP A 118 -8.16 -8.16 -8.57
C TRP A 118 -9.66 -8.17 -8.26
N ILE A 119 -10.31 -7.01 -8.27
CA ILE A 119 -11.75 -6.90 -8.05
C ILE A 119 -12.54 -7.76 -9.05
N ARG A 120 -12.13 -7.78 -10.31
CA ARG A 120 -12.74 -8.62 -11.34
C ARG A 120 -12.51 -10.12 -11.12
N VAL A 121 -11.32 -10.50 -10.67
CA VAL A 121 -11.01 -11.92 -10.40
C VAL A 121 -11.76 -12.43 -9.18
N THR A 122 -11.96 -11.61 -8.14
CA THR A 122 -12.72 -11.98 -6.94
C THR A 122 -14.21 -12.18 -7.25
N ASN A 123 -14.76 -11.42 -8.19
CA ASN A 123 -16.15 -11.59 -8.66
C ASN A 123 -16.24 -11.40 -10.19
N LYS A 124 -16.19 -12.49 -10.92
CA LYS A 124 -16.24 -12.49 -12.39
C LYS A 124 -17.53 -11.92 -12.97
N ALA A 125 -18.63 -12.03 -12.25
CA ALA A 125 -19.92 -11.48 -12.65
C ALA A 125 -20.00 -9.95 -12.45
N GLY A 126 -19.03 -9.37 -11.73
CA GLY A 126 -19.01 -7.97 -11.35
C GLY A 126 -19.85 -7.65 -10.11
N TYR A 127 -19.52 -6.56 -9.46
CA TYR A 127 -20.24 -6.08 -8.29
C TYR A 127 -21.37 -5.13 -8.73
N SER A 128 -22.58 -5.35 -8.19
CA SER A 128 -23.77 -4.57 -8.55
C SER A 128 -23.96 -3.28 -7.72
N GLY A 129 -23.03 -2.91 -6.89
CA GLY A 129 -23.14 -1.77 -5.96
C GLY A 129 -24.20 -1.98 -4.87
N ASN A 130 -24.13 -1.18 -3.79
CA ASN A 130 -25.07 -1.28 -2.64
C ASN A 130 -25.21 -2.68 -2.02
N ALA A 131 -24.21 -3.55 -2.22
CA ALA A 131 -24.18 -4.88 -1.64
C ALA A 131 -24.15 -4.84 -0.10
N CYS A 132 -23.53 -3.81 0.50
CA CYS A 132 -23.54 -3.57 1.94
C CYS A 132 -24.96 -3.46 2.49
N ASN A 133 -25.80 -2.63 1.89
CA ASN A 133 -27.18 -2.38 2.33
C ASN A 133 -28.09 -3.62 2.19
N ARG A 134 -27.60 -4.66 1.52
CA ARG A 134 -28.31 -5.94 1.31
C ARG A 134 -27.66 -7.10 2.06
N GLY A 135 -26.87 -6.82 3.11
CA GLY A 135 -26.15 -7.86 3.86
C GLY A 135 -24.92 -8.42 3.15
N GLY A 136 -24.34 -7.66 2.20
CA GLY A 136 -23.18 -8.09 1.40
C GLY A 136 -21.90 -8.33 2.20
N CYS A 137 -21.79 -7.78 3.42
CA CYS A 137 -20.59 -7.93 4.25
C CYS A 137 -20.34 -9.36 4.73
N SER A 138 -21.37 -10.20 4.77
CA SER A 138 -21.26 -11.62 5.19
C SER A 138 -21.29 -12.60 4.01
N ARG A 139 -21.44 -12.10 2.76
CA ARG A 139 -21.50 -12.94 1.58
C ARG A 139 -20.14 -13.21 0.96
N PRO A 140 -20.00 -14.34 0.23
CA PRO A 140 -18.80 -14.65 -0.57
C PRO A 140 -18.45 -13.55 -1.57
N PHE A 141 -17.18 -13.43 -1.90
CA PHE A 141 -16.72 -12.54 -2.96
C PHE A 141 -17.48 -12.81 -4.28
N ALA A 142 -17.54 -14.07 -4.69
CA ALA A 142 -18.18 -14.48 -5.94
C ALA A 142 -19.70 -14.23 -5.98
N ALA A 143 -20.35 -14.04 -4.82
CA ALA A 143 -21.77 -13.74 -4.68
C ALA A 143 -22.05 -12.25 -4.43
N ASN A 144 -21.25 -11.35 -5.00
CA ASN A 144 -21.37 -9.90 -4.82
C ASN A 144 -21.22 -9.48 -3.34
N GLY A 145 -20.36 -10.14 -2.61
CA GLY A 145 -20.12 -9.91 -1.18
C GLY A 145 -18.74 -9.34 -0.90
N CYS A 146 -18.53 -8.95 0.34
CA CYS A 146 -17.26 -8.39 0.82
C CYS A 146 -16.30 -9.46 1.39
N GLY A 147 -16.66 -10.75 1.35
CA GLY A 147 -15.84 -11.84 1.91
C GLY A 147 -15.78 -11.87 3.44
N GLY A 148 -16.70 -11.19 4.13
CA GLY A 148 -16.71 -11.09 5.58
C GLY A 148 -15.89 -9.92 6.13
N MET A 149 -15.95 -9.74 7.45
CA MET A 149 -15.24 -8.69 8.17
C MET A 149 -14.04 -9.22 8.94
N LYS A 150 -14.09 -10.51 9.32
CA LYS A 150 -13.04 -11.18 10.09
C LYS A 150 -12.03 -11.80 9.14
N GLU A 151 -10.75 -11.53 9.37
CA GLU A 151 -9.67 -11.96 8.49
C GLU A 151 -9.40 -13.47 8.55
N ASN A 152 -9.67 -14.08 9.70
CA ASN A 152 -9.53 -15.53 9.90
C ASN A 152 -10.77 -16.32 9.44
N ASP A 153 -11.79 -15.63 8.94
CA ASP A 153 -13.07 -16.22 8.52
C ASP A 153 -13.50 -15.56 7.20
N VAL A 154 -12.65 -15.71 6.20
CA VAL A 154 -12.91 -15.16 4.86
C VAL A 154 -13.91 -16.05 4.13
N VAL A 155 -14.97 -15.44 3.64
CA VAL A 155 -16.01 -16.12 2.85
C VAL A 155 -15.71 -15.93 1.35
N PHE A 156 -15.39 -17.03 0.66
CA PHE A 156 -15.02 -17.06 -0.76
C PHE A 156 -16.19 -17.34 -1.70
#